data_1e66edee5df9cdc0662364a83e0bd46f
#
_entry.id   1e66edee5df9cdc0662364a83e0bd46f
#
_cell.length_a   1.000
_cell.length_b   1.000
_cell.length_c   1.000
_cell.angle_alpha   90.00
_cell.angle_beta   90.00
_cell.angle_gamma   90.00
#
_symmetry.space_group_name_H-M   'P 1'
#
loop_
_entity.id
_entity.type
_entity.pdbx_description
1 polymer ?
#
loop_
_entity_poly.entity_id
_entity_poly.type
_entity_poly.pdbx_seq_one_letter_code
_entity_poly.pdbx_strand_id
1 'polypeptide(L)'
;MNRIKSFAASQPLPVRIVAAAIMVCCMVSVLSVVAFAKTTYVITDGDQVLVHKTYESDPEKVLGAVGVELGHTDRYVTQPSWGRHEITVHRAKHITIDYLGEKMQLLFYGNTIIPFVDNFPRDTELYRIMTTKPQEVKEDN
;
A
#
# COMPACT_ATOMS: atom_id res chain seq x y z
N MET A 1 43.60 -7.31 -10.00
CA MET A 1 42.65 -8.03 -10.87
C MET A 1 43.25 -9.12 -11.73
N ASN A 2 44.56 -9.13 -11.99
CA ASN A 2 45.21 -10.12 -12.88
C ASN A 2 45.52 -11.50 -12.25
N ARG A 3 45.64 -11.60 -10.92
CA ARG A 3 45.97 -12.88 -10.24
C ARG A 3 44.80 -13.91 -10.27
N ILE A 4 43.58 -13.46 -10.30
CA ILE A 4 42.40 -14.38 -10.35
C ILE A 4 42.27 -15.02 -11.74
N LYS A 5 42.58 -14.27 -12.80
CA LYS A 5 42.55 -14.77 -14.18
C LYS A 5 43.59 -15.86 -14.45
N SER A 6 44.80 -15.73 -13.87
CA SER A 6 45.87 -16.72 -14.04
C SER A 6 45.60 -18.02 -13.29
N PHE A 7 44.99 -17.95 -12.11
CA PHE A 7 44.61 -19.14 -11.33
C PHE A 7 43.52 -20.00 -12.01
N ALA A 8 42.51 -19.32 -12.59
CA ALA A 8 41.45 -19.99 -13.32
C ALA A 8 41.94 -20.68 -14.62
N ALA A 9 42.99 -20.14 -15.26
CA ALA A 9 43.54 -20.68 -16.50
C ALA A 9 44.42 -21.93 -16.31
N SER A 10 45.01 -22.15 -15.13
CA SER A 10 45.90 -23.28 -14.82
C SER A 10 45.19 -24.55 -14.39
N GLN A 11 43.87 -24.50 -14.15
CA GLN A 11 43.12 -25.67 -13.71
C GLN A 11 42.70 -26.58 -14.89
N PRO A 12 42.68 -27.92 -14.72
CA PRO A 12 42.26 -28.83 -15.75
C PRO A 12 40.78 -28.57 -16.13
N LEU A 13 40.47 -28.79 -17.40
CA LEU A 13 39.17 -28.48 -18.01
C LEU A 13 37.96 -29.00 -17.18
N PRO A 14 37.99 -30.23 -16.63
CA PRO A 14 36.85 -30.76 -15.85
C PRO A 14 36.62 -29.94 -14.56
N VAL A 15 37.67 -29.46 -13.88
CA VAL A 15 37.54 -28.64 -12.67
C VAL A 15 36.90 -27.29 -12.97
N ARG A 16 37.21 -26.71 -14.11
CA ARG A 16 36.62 -25.43 -14.54
C ARG A 16 35.13 -25.57 -14.84
N ILE A 17 34.72 -26.69 -15.46
CA ILE A 17 33.31 -26.98 -15.75
C ILE A 17 32.56 -27.18 -14.45
N VAL A 18 33.09 -27.94 -13.50
CA VAL A 18 32.44 -28.18 -12.20
C VAL A 18 32.33 -26.86 -11.41
N ALA A 19 33.37 -26.04 -11.37
CA ALA A 19 33.33 -24.75 -10.69
C ALA A 19 32.27 -23.80 -11.30
N ALA A 20 32.20 -23.77 -12.64
CA ALA A 20 31.15 -22.98 -13.33
C ALA A 20 29.73 -23.48 -13.02
N ALA A 21 29.52 -24.79 -13.02
CA ALA A 21 28.24 -25.40 -12.69
C ALA A 21 27.80 -25.08 -11.23
N ILE A 22 28.73 -25.15 -10.27
CA ILE A 22 28.46 -24.77 -8.88
C ILE A 22 28.07 -23.29 -8.78
N MET A 23 28.79 -22.41 -9.48
CA MET A 23 28.51 -20.97 -9.46
C MET A 23 27.13 -20.66 -10.04
N VAL A 24 26.76 -21.29 -11.15
CA VAL A 24 25.41 -21.15 -11.74
C VAL A 24 24.33 -21.68 -10.79
N CYS A 25 24.57 -22.82 -10.17
CA CYS A 25 23.62 -23.42 -9.20
C CYS A 25 23.40 -22.49 -7.98
N CYS A 26 24.47 -21.90 -7.45
CA CYS A 26 24.38 -20.92 -6.36
C CYS A 26 23.59 -19.68 -6.78
N MET A 27 23.84 -19.13 -7.99
CA MET A 27 23.10 -17.99 -8.51
C MET A 27 21.61 -18.29 -8.67
N VAL A 28 21.25 -19.45 -9.23
CA VAL A 28 19.86 -19.87 -9.38
C VAL A 28 19.21 -20.03 -8.02
N SER A 29 19.90 -20.59 -7.03
CA SER A 29 19.37 -20.78 -5.67
C SER A 29 19.06 -19.45 -5.00
N VAL A 30 19.97 -18.46 -5.09
CA VAL A 30 19.74 -17.11 -4.52
C VAL A 30 18.58 -16.40 -5.19
N LEU A 31 18.50 -16.46 -6.53
CA LEU A 31 17.40 -15.87 -7.28
C LEU A 31 16.05 -16.49 -6.90
N SER A 32 16.02 -17.81 -6.68
CA SER A 32 14.80 -18.51 -6.27
C SER A 32 14.31 -18.06 -4.89
N VAL A 33 15.21 -17.90 -3.92
CA VAL A 33 14.82 -17.42 -2.56
C VAL A 33 14.22 -16.01 -2.62
N VAL A 34 14.78 -15.12 -3.43
CA VAL A 34 14.26 -13.75 -3.57
C VAL A 34 12.93 -13.74 -4.32
N ALA A 35 12.78 -14.55 -5.39
CA ALA A 35 11.56 -14.59 -6.19
C ALA A 35 10.36 -15.21 -5.45
N PHE A 36 10.61 -16.11 -4.50
CA PHE A 36 9.57 -16.81 -3.73
C PHE A 36 9.42 -16.29 -2.28
N ALA A 37 10.01 -15.15 -1.95
CA ALA A 37 9.82 -14.54 -0.65
C ALA A 37 8.38 -13.97 -0.52
N LYS A 38 7.61 -14.51 0.45
CA LYS A 38 6.28 -13.96 0.77
C LYS A 38 6.42 -12.57 1.35
N THR A 39 5.63 -11.65 0.83
CA THR A 39 5.51 -10.30 1.36
C THR A 39 4.51 -10.28 2.52
N THR A 40 4.83 -9.55 3.57
CA THR A 40 3.93 -9.35 4.71
C THR A 40 3.19 -8.03 4.50
N TYR A 41 1.87 -8.08 4.51
CA TYR A 41 1.00 -6.92 4.46
C TYR A 41 0.38 -6.68 5.83
N VAL A 42 0.42 -5.44 6.30
CA VAL A 42 -0.31 -4.95 7.46
C VAL A 42 -1.43 -4.06 6.94
N ILE A 43 -2.66 -4.49 7.15
CA ILE A 43 -3.85 -3.85 6.60
C ILE A 43 -4.61 -3.20 7.76
N THR A 44 -4.83 -1.90 7.68
CA THR A 44 -5.59 -1.13 8.65
C THR A 44 -6.90 -0.68 8.02
N ASP A 45 -8.03 -1.13 8.58
CA ASP A 45 -9.38 -0.75 8.16
C ASP A 45 -10.16 -0.24 9.39
N GLY A 46 -10.20 1.08 9.56
CA GLY A 46 -10.70 1.70 10.79
C GLY A 46 -9.91 1.25 12.01
N ASP A 47 -10.57 0.62 12.97
CA ASP A 47 -9.94 0.11 14.21
C ASP A 47 -9.38 -1.31 14.05
N GLN A 48 -9.59 -1.95 12.92
CA GLN A 48 -9.11 -3.31 12.67
C GLN A 48 -7.74 -3.30 12.01
N VAL A 49 -6.83 -4.11 12.56
CA VAL A 49 -5.49 -4.34 11.99
C VAL A 49 -5.35 -5.81 11.66
N LEU A 50 -5.15 -6.10 10.37
CA LEU A 50 -5.00 -7.45 9.84
C LEU A 50 -3.58 -7.65 9.30
N VAL A 51 -3.00 -8.81 9.53
CA VAL A 51 -1.67 -9.17 9.01
C VAL A 51 -1.81 -10.34 8.06
N HIS A 52 -1.39 -10.17 6.81
CA HIS A 52 -1.47 -11.21 5.78
C HIS A 52 -0.11 -11.42 5.10
N LYS A 53 0.25 -12.69 4.87
CA LYS A 53 1.47 -13.07 4.17
C LYS A 53 1.12 -13.76 2.85
N THR A 54 1.51 -13.13 1.75
CA THR A 54 1.16 -13.63 0.41
C THR A 54 2.28 -13.39 -0.59
N TYR A 55 2.20 -14.09 -1.72
CA TYR A 55 3.00 -13.81 -2.92
C TYR A 55 2.33 -12.78 -3.84
N GLU A 56 1.06 -12.45 -3.55
CA GLU A 56 0.32 -11.48 -4.33
C GLU A 56 0.89 -10.08 -4.07
N SER A 57 1.10 -9.34 -5.14
CA SER A 57 1.61 -7.97 -5.11
C SER A 57 0.54 -6.91 -5.38
N ASP A 58 -0.63 -7.35 -5.83
CA ASP A 58 -1.78 -6.49 -6.09
C ASP A 58 -2.53 -6.20 -4.79
N PRO A 59 -2.57 -4.93 -4.32
CA PRO A 59 -3.22 -4.58 -3.06
C PRO A 59 -4.70 -4.92 -3.00
N GLU A 60 -5.44 -4.81 -4.12
CA GLU A 60 -6.87 -5.13 -4.16
C GLU A 60 -7.12 -6.61 -3.92
N LYS A 61 -6.30 -7.48 -4.52
CA LYS A 61 -6.39 -8.91 -4.28
C LYS A 61 -5.97 -9.29 -2.87
N VAL A 62 -4.98 -8.59 -2.32
CA VAL A 62 -4.56 -8.78 -0.92
C VAL A 62 -5.69 -8.42 0.03
N LEU A 63 -6.38 -7.30 -0.20
CA LEU A 63 -7.56 -6.89 0.58
C LEU A 63 -8.69 -7.91 0.46
N GLY A 64 -9.00 -8.35 -0.75
CA GLY A 64 -10.02 -9.38 -0.99
C GLY A 64 -9.70 -10.71 -0.30
N ALA A 65 -8.42 -11.13 -0.26
CA ALA A 65 -7.99 -12.37 0.40
C ALA A 65 -8.19 -12.36 1.93
N VAL A 66 -8.21 -11.19 2.56
CA VAL A 66 -8.49 -11.03 4.00
C VAL A 66 -9.95 -10.66 4.30
N GLY A 67 -10.81 -10.63 3.27
CA GLY A 67 -12.22 -10.31 3.42
C GLY A 67 -12.53 -8.82 3.54
N VAL A 68 -11.59 -7.95 3.18
CA VAL A 68 -11.81 -6.50 3.13
C VAL A 68 -12.33 -6.12 1.75
N GLU A 69 -13.64 -5.93 1.65
CA GLU A 69 -14.29 -5.46 0.43
C GLU A 69 -14.29 -3.93 0.40
N LEU A 70 -13.83 -3.35 -0.71
CA LEU A 70 -13.87 -1.91 -0.93
C LEU A 70 -15.20 -1.52 -1.57
N GLY A 71 -15.89 -0.54 -0.98
CA GLY A 71 -17.03 0.11 -1.61
C GLY A 71 -16.60 0.97 -2.80
N HIS A 72 -17.54 1.34 -3.65
CA HIS A 72 -17.27 2.09 -4.88
C HIS A 72 -16.55 3.45 -4.64
N THR A 73 -16.76 4.04 -3.49
CA THR A 73 -16.17 5.32 -3.09
C THR A 73 -15.03 5.19 -2.10
N ASP A 74 -14.77 3.97 -1.57
CA ASP A 74 -13.67 3.74 -0.63
C ASP A 74 -12.31 3.91 -1.32
N ARG A 75 -11.32 4.28 -0.56
CA ARG A 75 -9.94 4.42 -1.04
C ARG A 75 -8.98 3.67 -0.14
N TYR A 76 -7.84 3.32 -0.67
CA TYR A 76 -6.74 2.78 0.10
C TYR A 76 -5.42 3.47 -0.27
N VAL A 77 -4.51 3.49 0.66
CA VAL A 77 -3.14 3.97 0.47
C VAL A 77 -2.19 2.85 0.82
N THR A 78 -1.23 2.59 -0.05
CA THR A 78 -0.19 1.59 0.18
C THR A 78 1.14 2.28 0.44
N GLN A 79 1.79 1.93 1.55
CA GLN A 79 3.11 2.46 1.91
C GLN A 79 4.08 1.30 2.11
N PRO A 80 5.25 1.31 1.42
CA PRO A 80 6.32 0.36 1.71
C PRO A 80 6.96 0.73 3.06
N SER A 81 7.03 -0.22 3.95
CA SER A 81 7.73 -0.13 5.23
C SER A 81 8.79 -1.22 5.31
N TRP A 82 9.76 -1.09 6.23
CA TRP A 82 10.88 -2.04 6.34
C TRP A 82 10.40 -3.50 6.47
N GLY A 83 10.62 -4.30 5.40
CA GLY A 83 10.26 -5.72 5.35
C GLY A 83 8.77 -6.04 5.31
N ARG A 84 7.91 -5.04 5.14
CA ARG A 84 6.46 -5.18 5.05
C ARG A 84 5.84 -4.07 4.20
N HIS A 85 4.62 -4.28 3.74
CA HIS A 85 3.79 -3.26 3.11
C HIS A 85 2.61 -2.93 4.01
N GLU A 86 2.33 -1.65 4.18
CA GLU A 86 1.19 -1.18 4.96
C GLU A 86 0.10 -0.71 3.99
N ILE A 87 -1.13 -1.22 4.18
CA ILE A 87 -2.31 -0.81 3.41
C ILE A 87 -3.29 -0.19 4.41
N THR A 88 -3.59 1.09 4.22
CA THR A 88 -4.60 1.79 5.03
C THR A 88 -5.83 2.02 4.19
N VAL A 89 -6.96 1.49 4.65
CA VAL A 89 -8.27 1.66 4.01
C VAL A 89 -8.97 2.88 4.58
N HIS A 90 -9.41 3.75 3.69
CA HIS A 90 -10.19 4.94 4.01
C HIS A 90 -11.63 4.72 3.56
N ARG A 91 -12.52 4.42 4.50
CA ARG A 91 -13.94 4.23 4.24
C ARG A 91 -14.62 5.56 3.97
N ALA A 92 -15.36 5.61 2.87
CA ALA A 92 -16.14 6.78 2.50
C ALA A 92 -17.46 6.82 3.28
N LYS A 93 -17.75 7.94 3.92
CA LYS A 93 -19.03 8.21 4.58
C LYS A 93 -19.74 9.34 3.85
N HIS A 94 -21.01 9.14 3.52
CA HIS A 94 -21.87 10.18 2.94
C HIS A 94 -22.55 10.97 4.05
N ILE A 95 -22.33 12.27 4.08
CA ILE A 95 -22.95 13.19 5.02
C ILE A 95 -23.83 14.15 4.22
N THR A 96 -25.08 14.30 4.63
CA THR A 96 -25.98 15.30 4.07
C THR A 96 -26.04 16.49 5.03
N ILE A 97 -25.61 17.65 4.55
CA ILE A 97 -25.70 18.91 5.28
C ILE A 97 -26.87 19.71 4.73
N ASP A 98 -27.75 20.18 5.61
CA ASP A 98 -28.82 21.13 5.29
C ASP A 98 -28.30 22.53 5.63
N TYR A 99 -28.04 23.33 4.61
CA TYR A 99 -27.57 24.71 4.77
C TYR A 99 -28.53 25.68 4.10
N LEU A 100 -29.19 26.50 4.87
CA LEU A 100 -30.16 27.50 4.39
C LEU A 100 -31.31 26.89 3.56
N GLY A 101 -31.70 25.64 3.83
CA GLY A 101 -32.74 24.91 3.10
C GLY A 101 -32.24 24.18 1.86
N GLU A 102 -30.97 24.26 1.52
CA GLU A 102 -30.32 23.46 0.47
C GLU A 102 -29.61 22.25 1.07
N LYS A 103 -29.95 21.06 0.55
CA LYS A 103 -29.31 19.81 0.98
C LYS A 103 -28.10 19.52 0.12
N MET A 104 -26.94 19.50 0.75
CA MET A 104 -25.68 19.16 0.11
C MET A 104 -25.16 17.81 0.60
N GLN A 105 -24.68 16.97 -0.33
CA GLN A 105 -24.04 15.71 0.02
C GLN A 105 -22.52 15.87 -0.04
N LEU A 106 -21.88 15.51 1.06
CA LEU A 106 -20.43 15.54 1.19
C LEU A 106 -19.89 14.12 1.35
N LEU A 107 -18.75 13.85 0.74
CA LEU A 107 -18.02 12.61 0.92
C LEU A 107 -16.94 12.81 1.98
N PHE A 108 -16.88 11.90 2.94
CA PHE A 108 -16.03 12.00 4.11
C PHE A 108 -15.13 10.77 4.21
N TYR A 109 -13.83 10.96 4.49
CA TYR A 109 -12.87 9.87 4.69
C TYR A 109 -12.22 9.98 6.07
N GLY A 110 -12.47 8.99 6.94
CA GLY A 110 -11.92 8.99 8.30
C GLY A 110 -12.46 10.14 9.16
N ASN A 111 -11.57 10.81 9.88
CA ASN A 111 -11.91 11.95 10.74
C ASN A 111 -11.70 13.32 10.07
N THR A 112 -11.41 13.34 8.77
CA THR A 112 -11.17 14.58 8.02
C THR A 112 -12.26 14.80 7.00
N ILE A 113 -12.95 15.92 7.07
CA ILE A 113 -13.91 16.34 6.05
C ILE A 113 -13.10 16.81 4.84
N ILE A 114 -13.11 15.99 3.77
CA ILE A 114 -12.60 16.43 2.48
C ILE A 114 -13.82 16.87 1.69
N PRO A 115 -14.03 18.18 1.47
CA PRO A 115 -15.12 18.61 0.62
C PRO A 115 -14.89 18.03 -0.79
N PHE A 116 -15.86 17.28 -1.29
CA PHE A 116 -15.89 16.85 -2.68
C PHE A 116 -16.27 18.06 -3.52
N VAL A 117 -15.27 18.75 -4.04
CA VAL A 117 -15.33 20.16 -4.48
C VAL A 117 -15.88 20.33 -5.89
N ASP A 118 -16.24 19.28 -6.63
CA ASP A 118 -16.61 19.44 -8.02
C ASP A 118 -17.94 20.20 -8.25
N ASN A 119 -18.80 20.30 -7.23
CA ASN A 119 -20.07 21.03 -7.32
C ASN A 119 -20.34 22.00 -6.16
N PHE A 120 -19.33 22.33 -5.36
CA PHE A 120 -19.51 23.24 -4.25
C PHE A 120 -19.29 24.69 -4.70
N PRO A 121 -20.24 25.61 -4.46
CA PRO A 121 -20.01 27.02 -4.76
C PRO A 121 -18.87 27.53 -3.90
N ARG A 122 -17.75 27.88 -4.55
CA ARG A 122 -16.48 28.30 -3.91
C ARG A 122 -16.58 29.60 -3.11
N ASP A 123 -17.67 30.33 -3.29
CA ASP A 123 -17.91 31.66 -2.69
C ASP A 123 -18.73 31.60 -1.42
N THR A 124 -18.99 30.40 -0.87
CA THR A 124 -19.74 30.28 0.38
C THR A 124 -18.84 30.34 1.61
N GLU A 125 -19.33 31.03 2.65
CA GLU A 125 -18.70 31.09 3.98
C GLU A 125 -18.37 29.69 4.52
N LEU A 126 -19.21 28.72 4.20
CA LEU A 126 -19.04 27.30 4.57
C LEU A 126 -17.80 26.68 3.92
N TYR A 127 -17.50 27.00 2.65
CA TYR A 127 -16.26 26.55 1.98
C TYR A 127 -15.03 27.11 2.68
N ARG A 128 -15.08 28.37 3.10
CA ARG A 128 -14.00 29.05 3.82
C ARG A 128 -13.78 28.41 5.20
N ILE A 129 -14.84 28.08 5.94
CA ILE A 129 -14.76 27.44 7.24
C ILE A 129 -14.17 26.03 7.14
N MET A 130 -14.57 25.24 6.15
CA MET A 130 -14.10 23.88 5.96
C MET A 130 -12.64 23.80 5.47
N THR A 131 -12.17 24.80 4.72
CA THR A 131 -10.80 24.80 4.20
C THR A 131 -9.79 25.45 5.15
N THR A 132 -10.23 26.31 6.09
CA THR A 132 -9.34 27.07 6.98
C THR A 132 -9.09 26.43 8.33
N LYS A 133 -9.89 25.43 8.77
CA LYS A 133 -9.67 24.75 10.06
C LYS A 133 -10.15 23.31 9.98
N PRO A 134 -9.27 22.32 10.19
CA PRO A 134 -9.72 20.99 10.50
C PRO A 134 -10.42 21.03 11.88
N GLN A 135 -11.74 20.96 11.90
CA GLN A 135 -12.47 20.82 13.15
C GLN A 135 -12.42 19.34 13.56
N GLU A 136 -11.77 19.09 14.68
CA GLU A 136 -11.97 17.88 15.46
C GLU A 136 -13.44 17.82 15.88
N VAL A 137 -14.18 16.88 15.31
CA VAL A 137 -15.54 16.58 15.80
C VAL A 137 -15.36 15.82 17.10
N LYS A 138 -15.60 16.49 18.24
CA LYS A 138 -15.76 15.79 19.51
C LYS A 138 -17.10 15.06 19.44
N GLU A 139 -17.06 13.74 19.52
CA GLU A 139 -18.24 12.94 19.85
C GLU A 139 -18.66 13.32 21.29
N ASP A 140 -19.78 13.99 21.44
CA ASP A 140 -20.44 14.11 22.72
C ASP A 140 -21.06 12.74 23.09
N ASN A 141 -20.63 12.22 24.26
CA ASN A 141 -21.17 11.02 24.90
C ASN A 141 -22.63 11.23 25.32
#